data_5f074a12587fd71d529abbd86595359d
#
_entry.id   5f074a12587fd71d529abbd86595359d
#
_cell.length_a   1.000
_cell.length_b   1.000
_cell.length_c   1.000
_cell.angle_alpha   90.00
_cell.angle_beta   90.00
_cell.angle_gamma   90.00
#
_symmetry.space_group_name_H-M   'P 1'
#
loop_
_entity.id
_entity.type
_entity.pdbx_description
1 polymer ?
#
loop_
_entity_poly.entity_id
_entity_poly.type
_entity_poly.pdbx_seq_one_letter_code
_entity_poly.pdbx_strand_id
1 'polypeptide(L)'
;MAGYLFVHFTGEQKDGEQIYFSVSRDGLHWTDLNNGKPVLYSHIGECGVRDPFPVKNPMNGRYYLIATDLRIEKGEGWQAAQERGSRDIIIWESEDLVHWEKERSHTVGIREAGCVWAPEAVFDEEEQAFLVFFASKVKCDGEETAKHRIYAAYTKDFVTFSDTFLYMERCLLYTSDAADD
;
A
#
# COMPACT_ATOMS: atom_id res chain seq x y z
N MET A 1 8.66 27.69 1.85
CA MET A 1 7.19 27.58 1.98
C MET A 1 6.89 26.12 2.20
N ALA A 2 6.14 25.78 3.23
CA ALA A 2 5.62 24.43 3.40
C ALA A 2 4.46 24.22 2.40
N GLY A 3 4.28 22.98 1.94
CA GLY A 3 3.18 22.56 1.08
C GLY A 3 2.79 21.14 1.45
N TYR A 4 1.70 20.68 0.91
CA TYR A 4 1.14 19.34 1.11
C TYR A 4 1.20 18.57 -0.21
N LEU A 5 1.55 17.31 -0.14
CA LEU A 5 1.46 16.34 -1.22
C LEU A 5 0.37 15.32 -0.85
N PHE A 6 -0.60 15.14 -1.72
CA PHE A 6 -1.58 14.07 -1.63
C PHE A 6 -1.24 13.00 -2.66
N VAL A 7 -1.01 11.80 -2.19
CA VAL A 7 -0.72 10.63 -3.01
C VAL A 7 -1.96 9.75 -2.96
N HIS A 8 -2.54 9.44 -4.10
CA HIS A 8 -3.82 8.75 -4.17
C HIS A 8 -3.96 7.89 -5.44
N PHE A 9 -5.01 7.11 -5.50
CA PHE A 9 -5.57 6.49 -6.70
C PHE A 9 -6.99 7.02 -6.90
N THR A 10 -7.66 6.76 -8.02
CA THR A 10 -8.94 7.41 -8.34
C THR A 10 -10.12 6.45 -8.49
N GLY A 11 -9.90 5.15 -8.43
CA GLY A 11 -10.95 4.12 -8.51
C GLY A 11 -10.74 3.12 -9.66
N GLU A 12 -11.79 2.38 -10.02
CA GLU A 12 -11.72 1.20 -10.88
C GLU A 12 -11.85 1.50 -12.39
N GLN A 13 -11.86 2.77 -12.79
CA GLN A 13 -11.87 3.13 -14.21
C GLN A 13 -10.47 2.95 -14.83
N LYS A 14 -10.42 3.01 -16.16
CA LYS A 14 -9.16 2.93 -16.89
C LYS A 14 -8.10 3.88 -16.31
N ASP A 15 -6.94 3.33 -16.00
CA ASP A 15 -5.80 4.00 -15.35
C ASP A 15 -6.08 4.53 -13.93
N GLY A 16 -7.30 4.34 -13.37
CA GLY A 16 -7.66 4.83 -12.05
C GLY A 16 -6.93 4.13 -10.90
N GLU A 17 -6.57 2.86 -11.10
CA GLU A 17 -5.77 2.06 -10.18
C GLU A 17 -4.27 2.22 -10.48
N GLN A 18 -3.82 3.49 -10.47
CA GLN A 18 -2.43 3.92 -10.61
C GLN A 18 -2.16 5.06 -9.64
N ILE A 19 -0.93 5.56 -9.55
CA ILE A 19 -0.54 6.58 -8.60
C ILE A 19 -0.73 7.98 -9.17
N TYR A 20 -1.52 8.78 -8.48
CA TYR A 20 -1.76 10.20 -8.75
C TYR A 20 -1.17 11.05 -7.64
N PHE A 21 -0.72 12.25 -8.01
CA PHE A 21 -0.25 13.25 -7.07
C PHE A 21 -1.05 14.54 -7.23
N SER A 22 -1.45 15.11 -6.11
CA SER A 22 -2.01 16.46 -6.03
C SER A 22 -1.25 17.26 -4.99
N VAL A 23 -1.11 18.56 -5.22
CA VAL A 23 -0.40 19.46 -4.31
C VAL A 23 -1.32 20.55 -3.79
N SER A 24 -1.06 20.99 -2.57
CA SER A 24 -1.78 22.09 -1.94
C SER A 24 -0.83 22.99 -1.14
N ARG A 25 -1.19 24.27 -1.00
CA ARG A 25 -0.48 25.22 -0.12
C ARG A 25 -1.14 25.36 1.24
N ASP A 26 -2.41 25.05 1.33
CA ASP A 26 -3.24 25.27 2.52
C ASP A 26 -3.92 24.01 3.05
N GLY A 27 -3.79 22.88 2.33
CA GLY A 27 -4.45 21.61 2.66
C GLY A 27 -5.94 21.53 2.30
N LEU A 28 -6.51 22.61 1.73
CA LEU A 28 -7.93 22.71 1.37
C LEU A 28 -8.13 22.78 -0.14
N HIS A 29 -7.24 23.46 -0.85
CA HIS A 29 -7.31 23.64 -2.29
C HIS A 29 -6.18 22.84 -2.96
N TRP A 30 -6.57 21.85 -3.75
CA TRP A 30 -5.66 20.89 -4.37
C TRP A 30 -5.54 21.11 -5.88
N THR A 31 -4.36 20.91 -6.40
CA THR A 31 -4.07 20.95 -7.83
C THR A 31 -3.44 19.64 -8.24
N ASP A 32 -4.06 18.94 -9.19
CA ASP A 32 -3.53 17.69 -9.71
C ASP A 32 -2.28 17.92 -10.51
N LEU A 33 -1.27 17.08 -10.28
CA LEU A 33 -0.06 17.06 -11.09
C LEU A 33 -0.29 16.24 -12.38
N ASN A 34 0.65 16.34 -13.30
CA ASN A 34 0.64 15.60 -14.58
C ASN A 34 -0.67 15.77 -15.38
N ASN A 35 -1.34 16.94 -15.25
CA ASN A 35 -2.62 17.24 -15.90
C ASN A 35 -3.73 16.22 -15.55
N GLY A 36 -3.77 15.77 -14.29
CA GLY A 36 -4.76 14.80 -13.82
C GLY A 36 -4.57 13.38 -14.37
N LYS A 37 -3.37 13.05 -14.82
CA LYS A 37 -2.99 11.68 -15.24
C LYS A 37 -2.09 11.04 -14.17
N PRO A 38 -1.99 9.70 -14.14
CA PRO A 38 -1.07 9.03 -13.23
C PRO A 38 0.35 9.55 -13.37
N VAL A 39 1.02 9.73 -12.23
CA VAL A 39 2.44 10.09 -12.15
C VAL A 39 3.31 8.84 -12.21
N LEU A 40 2.87 7.76 -11.57
CA LEU A 40 3.53 6.46 -11.63
C LEU A 40 2.54 5.38 -12.08
N TYR A 41 3.04 4.45 -12.87
CA TYR A 41 2.32 3.26 -13.31
C TYR A 41 2.99 2.01 -12.76
N SER A 42 2.21 1.05 -12.30
CA SER A 42 2.71 -0.31 -12.05
C SER A 42 2.62 -1.14 -13.33
N HIS A 43 3.73 -1.78 -13.69
CA HIS A 43 3.84 -2.70 -14.83
C HIS A 43 4.15 -4.13 -14.39
N ILE A 44 4.16 -4.36 -13.07
CA ILE A 44 4.44 -5.65 -12.44
C ILE A 44 3.25 -6.10 -11.59
N GLY A 45 3.23 -7.34 -11.15
CA GLY A 45 2.13 -7.92 -10.39
C GLY A 45 0.81 -7.84 -11.15
N GLU A 46 -0.24 -7.33 -10.50
CA GLU A 46 -1.57 -7.12 -11.07
C GLU A 46 -1.60 -5.95 -12.09
N CYS A 47 -0.49 -5.24 -12.29
CA CYS A 47 -0.39 -4.05 -13.14
C CYS A 47 -1.39 -2.95 -12.75
N GLY A 48 -1.72 -2.87 -11.50
CA GLY A 48 -2.55 -1.85 -10.86
C GLY A 48 -2.21 -1.73 -9.39
N VAL A 49 -2.43 -0.55 -8.82
CA VAL A 49 -2.12 -0.28 -7.41
C VAL A 49 -3.16 0.58 -6.75
N ARG A 50 -3.38 0.31 -5.45
CA ARG A 50 -4.33 1.00 -4.59
C ARG A 50 -3.66 1.39 -3.27
N ASP A 51 -4.31 2.23 -2.48
CA ASP A 51 -3.93 2.59 -1.11
C ASP A 51 -2.44 3.01 -0.99
N PRO A 52 -1.98 3.98 -1.80
CA PRO A 52 -0.58 4.38 -1.77
C PRO A 52 -0.22 5.10 -0.48
N PHE A 53 0.87 4.68 0.15
CA PHE A 53 1.39 5.26 1.39
C PHE A 53 2.82 5.77 1.19
N PRO A 54 3.05 7.09 1.17
CA PRO A 54 4.38 7.67 1.09
C PRO A 54 5.02 7.75 2.48
N VAL A 55 6.28 7.38 2.59
CA VAL A 55 7.04 7.48 3.84
C VAL A 55 8.46 7.99 3.58
N LYS A 56 8.98 8.80 4.51
CA LYS A 56 10.37 9.27 4.48
C LYS A 56 11.22 8.48 5.45
N ASN A 57 12.35 7.98 5.00
CA ASN A 57 13.33 7.33 5.85
C ASN A 57 14.14 8.38 6.63
N PRO A 58 14.04 8.44 7.96
CA PRO A 58 14.74 9.42 8.76
C PRO A 58 16.26 9.19 8.79
N MET A 59 16.72 7.96 8.50
CA MET A 59 18.14 7.60 8.56
C MET A 59 18.92 8.07 7.33
N ASN A 60 18.30 8.03 6.13
CA ASN A 60 18.97 8.36 4.87
C ASN A 60 18.31 9.48 4.07
N GLY A 61 17.13 9.95 4.52
CA GLY A 61 16.38 11.03 3.87
C GLY A 61 15.62 10.64 2.61
N ARG A 62 15.72 9.38 2.15
CA ARG A 62 15.00 8.88 0.97
C ARG A 62 13.52 8.73 1.24
N TYR A 63 12.74 8.79 0.19
CA TYR A 63 11.30 8.57 0.20
C TYR A 63 10.98 7.21 -0.41
N TYR A 64 10.03 6.53 0.20
CA TYR A 64 9.45 5.30 -0.32
C TYR A 64 7.96 5.51 -0.50
N LEU A 65 7.41 4.92 -1.53
CA LEU A 65 5.98 4.82 -1.76
C LEU A 65 5.64 3.35 -1.84
N ILE A 66 4.82 2.88 -0.91
CA ILE A 66 4.30 1.51 -0.88
C ILE A 66 2.83 1.52 -1.25
N ALA A 67 2.37 0.47 -1.93
CA ALA A 67 0.98 0.36 -2.35
C ALA A 67 0.51 -1.09 -2.43
N THR A 68 -0.79 -1.30 -2.33
CA THR A 68 -1.46 -2.56 -2.60
C THR A 68 -1.25 -2.96 -4.07
N ASP A 69 -0.81 -4.18 -4.31
CA ASP A 69 -0.79 -4.77 -5.66
C ASP A 69 -2.18 -5.32 -5.98
N LEU A 70 -3.02 -4.47 -6.61
CA LEU A 70 -4.41 -4.81 -6.90
C LEU A 70 -4.93 -4.04 -8.11
N ARG A 71 -5.61 -4.77 -9.00
CA ARG A 71 -6.34 -4.21 -10.14
C ARG A 71 -7.70 -4.85 -10.31
N ILE A 72 -8.75 -4.15 -9.91
CA ILE A 72 -10.13 -4.61 -10.05
C ILE A 72 -10.66 -4.41 -11.48
N GLU A 73 -10.27 -3.31 -12.15
CA GLU A 73 -10.73 -2.97 -13.52
C GLU A 73 -10.55 -4.13 -14.52
N LYS A 74 -9.48 -4.92 -14.36
CA LYS A 74 -9.16 -6.06 -15.24
C LYS A 74 -9.06 -7.39 -14.49
N GLY A 75 -9.33 -7.39 -13.21
CA GLY A 75 -9.28 -8.58 -12.35
C GLY A 75 -10.57 -9.41 -12.40
N GLU A 76 -10.59 -10.44 -11.58
CA GLU A 76 -11.74 -11.35 -11.42
C GLU A 76 -12.76 -10.83 -10.39
N GLY A 77 -12.64 -9.58 -9.98
CA GLY A 77 -13.52 -8.90 -9.02
C GLY A 77 -13.10 -9.07 -7.55
N TRP A 78 -13.83 -8.39 -6.68
CA TRP A 78 -13.49 -8.24 -5.26
C TRP A 78 -13.38 -9.55 -4.48
N GLN A 79 -14.27 -10.52 -4.75
CA GLN A 79 -14.21 -11.80 -4.05
C GLN A 79 -12.89 -12.53 -4.35
N ALA A 80 -12.51 -12.58 -5.63
CA ALA A 80 -11.26 -13.20 -6.03
C ALA A 80 -10.05 -12.48 -5.44
N ALA A 81 -10.07 -11.15 -5.47
CA ALA A 81 -9.01 -10.32 -4.92
C ALA A 81 -8.80 -10.53 -3.40
N GLN A 82 -9.86 -10.86 -2.65
CA GLN A 82 -9.77 -11.17 -1.22
C GLN A 82 -9.31 -12.58 -0.89
N GLU A 83 -9.56 -13.54 -1.76
CA GLU A 83 -9.38 -14.98 -1.48
C GLU A 83 -8.12 -15.56 -2.12
N ARG A 84 -7.70 -14.98 -3.25
CA ARG A 84 -6.55 -15.42 -4.04
C ARG A 84 -5.85 -14.26 -4.75
N GLY A 85 -5.89 -13.07 -4.17
CA GLY A 85 -5.23 -11.88 -4.66
C GLY A 85 -3.72 -11.91 -4.43
N SER A 86 -3.07 -10.86 -4.86
CA SER A 86 -1.64 -10.67 -4.65
C SER A 86 -1.29 -10.63 -3.16
N ARG A 87 -0.14 -11.19 -2.82
CA ARG A 87 0.46 -11.14 -1.48
C ARG A 87 1.68 -10.22 -1.45
N ASP A 88 1.86 -9.47 -2.52
CA ASP A 88 2.94 -8.52 -2.68
C ASP A 88 2.47 -7.10 -2.35
N ILE A 89 3.42 -6.27 -1.99
CA ILE A 89 3.31 -4.82 -2.04
C ILE A 89 4.17 -4.30 -3.19
N ILE A 90 3.73 -3.20 -3.81
CA ILE A 90 4.51 -2.49 -4.83
C ILE A 90 5.24 -1.34 -4.16
N ILE A 91 6.51 -1.14 -4.52
CA ILE A 91 7.40 -0.20 -3.86
C ILE A 91 8.11 0.64 -4.91
N TRP A 92 8.07 1.97 -4.76
CA TRP A 92 8.92 2.93 -5.46
C TRP A 92 9.83 3.63 -4.47
N GLU A 93 10.96 4.13 -4.96
CA GLU A 93 11.94 4.86 -4.18
C GLU A 93 12.32 6.17 -4.88
N SER A 94 12.53 7.24 -4.10
CA SER A 94 12.90 8.56 -4.62
C SER A 94 13.78 9.32 -3.63
N GLU A 95 14.64 10.20 -4.15
CA GLU A 95 15.41 11.13 -3.34
C GLU A 95 14.72 12.50 -3.18
N ASP A 96 13.78 12.83 -4.06
CA ASP A 96 13.23 14.20 -4.15
C ASP A 96 11.71 14.28 -4.35
N LEU A 97 10.97 13.16 -4.36
CA LEU A 97 9.53 13.04 -4.66
C LEU A 97 9.16 13.40 -6.12
N VAL A 98 10.14 13.64 -6.98
CA VAL A 98 9.96 14.01 -8.39
C VAL A 98 10.45 12.90 -9.30
N HIS A 99 11.65 12.40 -9.02
CA HIS A 99 12.28 11.32 -9.77
C HIS A 99 12.18 10.03 -8.98
N TRP A 100 11.42 9.09 -9.53
CA TRP A 100 11.16 7.79 -8.90
C TRP A 100 11.93 6.70 -9.62
N GLU A 101 12.56 5.82 -8.86
CA GLU A 101 13.17 4.61 -9.40
C GLU A 101 12.10 3.67 -9.95
N LYS A 102 12.53 2.69 -10.75
CA LYS A 102 11.61 1.67 -11.26
C LYS A 102 10.97 0.90 -10.10
N GLU A 103 9.69 0.62 -10.25
CA GLU A 103 8.94 -0.16 -9.27
C GLU A 103 9.54 -1.56 -9.04
N ARG A 104 9.40 -2.05 -7.83
CA ARG A 104 9.69 -3.43 -7.43
C ARG A 104 8.53 -3.97 -6.59
N SER A 105 8.41 -5.28 -6.51
CA SER A 105 7.48 -5.94 -5.59
C SER A 105 8.23 -6.69 -4.49
N HIS A 106 7.56 -6.88 -3.37
CA HIS A 106 8.01 -7.76 -2.31
C HIS A 106 6.81 -8.51 -1.72
N THR A 107 6.96 -9.85 -1.58
CA THR A 107 5.94 -10.69 -0.95
C THR A 107 6.04 -10.57 0.56
N VAL A 108 5.13 -9.82 1.16
CA VAL A 108 5.01 -9.67 2.62
C VAL A 108 3.90 -10.56 3.20
N GLY A 109 2.96 -11.01 2.38
CA GLY A 109 1.87 -11.88 2.81
C GLY A 109 2.33 -13.28 3.18
N ILE A 110 1.82 -13.79 4.31
CA ILE A 110 2.02 -15.20 4.69
C ILE A 110 1.38 -16.12 3.65
N ARG A 111 1.79 -17.39 3.64
CA ARG A 111 1.35 -18.37 2.64
C ARG A 111 -0.18 -18.54 2.56
N GLU A 112 -0.84 -18.46 3.71
CA GLU A 112 -2.27 -18.65 3.90
C GLU A 112 -3.09 -17.39 3.62
N ALA A 113 -2.43 -16.25 3.35
CA ALA A 113 -3.10 -14.98 3.08
C ALA A 113 -3.80 -15.00 1.72
N GLY A 114 -5.06 -14.60 1.70
CA GLY A 114 -5.83 -14.41 0.48
C GLY A 114 -5.55 -13.07 -0.22
N CYS A 115 -4.98 -12.12 0.50
CA CYS A 115 -4.63 -10.78 0.00
C CYS A 115 -3.63 -10.08 0.93
N VAL A 116 -3.03 -8.99 0.43
CA VAL A 116 -2.29 -7.98 1.20
C VAL A 116 -2.80 -6.61 0.78
N TRP A 117 -3.48 -5.90 1.68
CA TRP A 117 -4.16 -4.65 1.36
C TRP A 117 -3.78 -3.52 2.29
N ALA A 118 -3.82 -2.29 1.73
CA ALA A 118 -3.59 -1.04 2.42
C ALA A 118 -2.30 -1.07 3.28
N PRO A 119 -1.12 -1.27 2.68
CA PRO A 119 0.12 -1.26 3.43
C PRO A 119 0.42 0.15 3.93
N GLU A 120 0.73 0.26 5.21
CA GLU A 120 1.21 1.47 5.84
C GLU A 120 2.54 1.20 6.55
N ALA A 121 3.31 2.24 6.85
CA ALA A 121 4.60 2.10 7.50
C ALA A 121 4.83 3.19 8.55
N VAL A 122 5.33 2.80 9.70
CA VAL A 122 5.79 3.72 10.75
C VAL A 122 7.24 3.40 11.10
N PHE A 123 8.05 4.44 11.28
CA PHE A 123 9.42 4.24 11.75
C PHE A 123 9.42 3.97 13.25
N ASP A 124 9.95 2.83 13.64
CA ASP A 124 10.15 2.42 15.01
C ASP A 124 11.56 2.84 15.45
N GLU A 125 11.62 3.80 16.38
CA GLU A 125 12.88 4.34 16.88
C GLU A 125 13.67 3.34 17.74
N GLU A 126 13.01 2.37 18.39
CA GLU A 126 13.67 1.35 19.19
C GLU A 126 14.34 0.30 18.30
N GLU A 127 13.63 -0.16 17.27
CA GLU A 127 14.13 -1.16 16.32
C GLU A 127 15.01 -0.54 15.22
N GLN A 128 15.01 0.79 15.08
CA GLN A 128 15.66 1.51 13.97
C GLN A 128 15.28 0.94 12.61
N ALA A 129 13.99 0.69 12.43
CA ALA A 129 13.41 0.04 11.26
C ALA A 129 11.97 0.55 11.05
N PHE A 130 11.42 0.31 9.88
CA PHE A 130 10.00 0.52 9.64
C PHE A 130 9.23 -0.73 10.05
N LEU A 131 8.16 -0.55 10.82
CA LEU A 131 7.10 -1.51 10.96
C LEU A 131 6.12 -1.26 9.81
N VAL A 132 6.08 -2.18 8.86
CA VAL A 132 5.12 -2.17 7.75
C VAL A 132 3.97 -3.08 8.14
N PHE A 133 2.76 -2.56 8.18
CA PHE A 133 1.56 -3.31 8.54
C PHE A 133 0.50 -3.22 7.46
N PHE A 134 -0.32 -4.26 7.33
CA PHE A 134 -1.27 -4.42 6.24
C PHE A 134 -2.40 -5.36 6.63
N ALA A 135 -3.54 -5.24 5.95
CA ALA A 135 -4.65 -6.17 6.10
C ALA A 135 -4.45 -7.42 5.26
N SER A 136 -4.72 -8.59 5.85
CA SER A 136 -4.75 -9.88 5.14
C SER A 136 -5.95 -10.70 5.56
N LYS A 137 -6.63 -11.32 4.58
CA LYS A 137 -7.71 -12.27 4.83
C LYS A 137 -7.12 -13.67 5.00
N VAL A 138 -7.18 -14.18 6.22
CA VAL A 138 -6.57 -15.45 6.61
C VAL A 138 -7.58 -16.31 7.33
N LYS A 139 -7.58 -17.62 7.03
CA LYS A 139 -8.32 -18.63 7.79
C LYS A 139 -7.36 -19.32 8.76
N CYS A 140 -7.56 -19.11 10.05
CA CYS A 140 -6.80 -19.79 11.09
C CYS A 140 -7.40 -21.14 11.44
N ASP A 141 -6.59 -22.01 12.08
CA ASP A 141 -7.04 -23.32 12.54
C ASP A 141 -8.22 -23.18 13.50
N GLY A 142 -9.25 -23.99 13.28
CA GLY A 142 -10.48 -24.00 14.08
C GLY A 142 -11.50 -22.92 13.69
N GLU A 143 -11.24 -22.10 12.70
CA GLU A 143 -12.20 -21.13 12.17
C GLU A 143 -13.04 -21.73 11.03
N GLU A 144 -14.31 -21.33 10.95
CA GLU A 144 -15.19 -21.73 9.85
C GLU A 144 -14.87 -20.94 8.57
N THR A 145 -14.57 -19.63 8.71
CA THR A 145 -14.34 -18.71 7.62
C THR A 145 -13.06 -17.89 7.81
N ALA A 146 -12.45 -17.47 6.71
CA ALA A 146 -11.33 -16.52 6.73
C ALA A 146 -11.80 -15.14 7.21
N LYS A 147 -10.94 -14.44 7.96
CA LYS A 147 -11.19 -13.11 8.49
C LYS A 147 -10.04 -12.17 8.13
N HIS A 148 -10.34 -10.88 7.98
CA HIS A 148 -9.31 -9.87 7.88
C HIS A 148 -8.62 -9.66 9.23
N ARG A 149 -7.30 -9.60 9.21
CA ARG A 149 -6.41 -9.34 10.35
C ARG A 149 -5.29 -8.42 9.91
N ILE A 150 -4.69 -7.72 10.84
CA ILE A 150 -3.49 -6.93 10.57
C ILE A 150 -2.25 -7.77 10.84
N TYR A 151 -1.44 -7.91 9.82
CA TYR A 151 -0.11 -8.49 9.87
C TYR A 151 0.94 -7.40 9.73
N ALA A 152 2.14 -7.67 10.16
CA ALA A 152 3.25 -6.74 10.04
C ALA A 152 4.58 -7.45 9.78
N ALA A 153 5.53 -6.70 9.21
CA ALA A 153 6.92 -7.10 9.06
C ALA A 153 7.82 -5.87 9.23
N TYR A 154 9.03 -6.08 9.72
CA TYR A 154 10.03 -5.02 9.82
C TYR A 154 10.90 -4.95 8.57
N THR A 155 11.29 -3.73 8.20
CA THR A 155 12.26 -3.46 7.15
C THR A 155 13.08 -2.20 7.45
N LYS A 156 14.34 -2.16 7.02
CA LYS A 156 15.19 -0.96 7.11
C LYS A 156 15.30 -0.19 5.79
N ASP A 157 15.02 -0.88 4.69
CA ASP A 157 15.37 -0.43 3.34
C ASP A 157 14.28 -0.70 2.29
N PHE A 158 13.16 -1.30 2.69
CA PHE A 158 12.08 -1.75 1.80
C PHE A 158 12.56 -2.73 0.70
N VAL A 159 13.72 -3.38 0.92
CA VAL A 159 14.29 -4.44 0.06
C VAL A 159 14.26 -5.78 0.80
N THR A 160 14.70 -5.76 2.05
CA THR A 160 14.69 -6.93 2.93
C THR A 160 13.67 -6.73 4.04
N PHE A 161 12.88 -7.77 4.28
CA PHE A 161 11.85 -7.77 5.32
C PHE A 161 12.11 -8.92 6.29
N SER A 162 11.70 -8.72 7.54
CA SER A 162 11.61 -9.81 8.51
C SER A 162 10.52 -10.81 8.12
N ASP A 163 10.46 -11.94 8.82
CA ASP A 163 9.27 -12.78 8.78
C ASP A 163 8.04 -11.98 9.20
N THR A 164 6.93 -12.22 8.50
CA THR A 164 5.64 -11.59 8.78
C THR A 164 4.98 -12.24 9.98
N PHE A 165 4.43 -11.43 10.86
CA PHE A 165 3.76 -11.87 12.08
C PHE A 165 2.37 -11.24 12.24
N LEU A 166 1.50 -11.88 12.99
CA LEU A 166 0.19 -11.33 13.36
C LEU A 166 0.40 -10.17 14.32
N TYR A 167 0.03 -8.96 13.88
CA TYR A 167 0.17 -7.74 14.65
C TYR A 167 -1.09 -7.43 15.47
N MET A 168 -2.28 -7.59 14.86
CA MET A 168 -3.54 -7.34 15.53
C MET A 168 -4.60 -8.35 15.07
N GLU A 169 -5.13 -9.10 16.02
CA GLU A 169 -6.14 -10.14 15.74
C GLU A 169 -7.58 -9.58 15.68
N ARG A 170 -7.86 -8.54 16.47
CA ARG A 170 -9.18 -7.90 16.45
C ARG A 170 -9.27 -6.95 15.28
N CYS A 171 -9.87 -7.44 14.21
CA CYS A 171 -10.20 -6.62 13.09
C CYS A 171 -11.45 -5.77 13.39
N LEU A 172 -11.24 -4.51 13.73
CA LEU A 172 -12.24 -3.45 13.61
C LEU A 172 -12.17 -2.80 12.22
N LEU A 173 -11.64 -3.51 11.22
CA LEU A 173 -11.49 -3.03 9.84
C LEU A 173 -12.82 -2.77 9.11
N TYR A 174 -13.94 -3.06 9.73
CA TYR A 174 -15.23 -2.52 9.27
C TYR A 174 -15.30 -0.98 9.32
N THR A 175 -14.31 -0.32 9.91
CA THR A 175 -14.27 1.15 9.99
C THR A 175 -13.42 1.80 8.91
N SER A 176 -12.58 1.08 8.19
CA SER A 176 -11.84 1.63 7.04
C SER A 176 -12.63 1.51 5.72
N ASP A 177 -13.57 0.56 5.64
CA ASP A 177 -14.52 0.44 4.53
C ASP A 177 -15.75 1.36 4.65
N ALA A 178 -15.80 2.23 5.66
CA ALA A 178 -16.89 3.20 5.83
C ALA A 178 -16.94 4.30 4.74
N ALA A 179 -16.09 4.21 3.73
CA ALA A 179 -16.11 5.09 2.57
C ALA A 179 -16.89 4.51 1.37
N ASP A 180 -17.34 3.24 1.47
CA ASP A 180 -18.06 2.55 0.37
C ASP A 180 -19.58 2.43 0.61
N ASP A 181 -20.15 3.11 1.63
CA ASP A 181 -21.61 3.25 1.87
C ASP A 181 -22.16 4.60 1.39
#